data_2b979ee46b06de9201844124dbc8f353
#
_entry.id   2b979ee46b06de9201844124dbc8f353
#
_cell.length_a   1.000
_cell.length_b   1.000
_cell.length_c   1.000
_cell.angle_alpha   90.00
_cell.angle_beta   90.00
_cell.angle_gamma   90.00
#
_symmetry.space_group_name_H-M   'P 1'
#
loop_
_entity.id
_entity.type
_entity.pdbx_description
1 polymer ?
#
loop_
_entity_poly.entity_id
_entity_poly.type
_entity_poly.pdbx_seq_one_letter_code
_entity_poly.pdbx_strand_id
1 'polypeptide(L)'
;VQQRWNRRVFLQVAAAAGLLAACSKPKPAPGTAGGGAVTITHLFGQTVIKEPPKRVVSAGYTEQDDLLALGVVPIAVTNWFGDQPFAVWPWAQPKLGTAQPVVLNLDNGIQIDQIAGLKPDLIVAINAGLDADTYQKLSAIAPTVAQSDGDAFFEPWKDQATAIGQAVFQADQMKSLIDAVDRKFADIGQRNPQWKGKKALLMQGQLWQGTVVATMAGWRTDFLNQMGLVIADSIKPFGSDHRAVIPRDHIKAVLDSADVLIGTTESPEEQQALLAARGVAASRATAENRHIFTTKDQAGAIAFSSVLSYPVVADQLPPLIAKILG
;
A
#
# COMPACT_ATOMS: atom_id res chain seq x y z
N VAL A 1 7.86 -21.08 -13.63
CA VAL A 1 6.72 -21.88 -14.14
C VAL A 1 5.47 -21.04 -13.95
N GLN A 2 4.96 -20.48 -15.07
CA GLN A 2 3.80 -19.60 -15.09
C GLN A 2 2.52 -20.40 -14.81
N GLN A 3 1.83 -20.12 -13.75
CA GLN A 3 0.44 -20.58 -13.58
C GLN A 3 -0.51 -19.57 -14.26
N ARG A 4 -1.10 -20.03 -15.38
CA ARG A 4 -2.16 -19.33 -16.09
C ARG A 4 -3.46 -19.45 -15.30
N TRP A 5 -4.00 -18.36 -14.84
CA TRP A 5 -5.37 -18.30 -14.32
C TRP A 5 -6.36 -18.32 -15.50
N ASN A 6 -7.12 -19.40 -15.61
CA ASN A 6 -8.18 -19.54 -16.60
C ASN A 6 -9.40 -18.70 -16.20
N ARG A 7 -9.67 -17.70 -17.03
CA ARG A 7 -10.98 -17.01 -17.07
C ARG A 7 -11.99 -17.95 -17.70
N ARG A 8 -12.89 -18.55 -16.95
CA ARG A 8 -14.23 -19.02 -17.35
C ARG A 8 -14.84 -19.73 -16.14
N VAL A 9 -15.75 -19.07 -15.47
CA VAL A 9 -17.02 -19.53 -14.87
C VAL A 9 -17.52 -18.43 -13.95
N PHE A 10 -18.36 -17.54 -14.46
CA PHE A 10 -19.41 -16.84 -13.72
C PHE A 10 -20.35 -16.19 -14.73
N LEU A 11 -21.31 -16.96 -15.19
CA LEU A 11 -22.56 -16.43 -15.75
C LEU A 11 -23.66 -17.46 -15.46
N GLN A 12 -24.72 -16.93 -14.89
CA GLN A 12 -26.07 -17.50 -14.68
C GLN A 12 -26.34 -17.94 -13.23
N VAL A 13 -27.05 -17.08 -12.50
CA VAL A 13 -28.44 -17.36 -12.07
C VAL A 13 -29.15 -16.02 -11.88
N ALA A 14 -30.27 -15.87 -12.55
CA ALA A 14 -31.15 -14.71 -12.56
C ALA A 14 -32.21 -14.79 -11.44
N ALA A 15 -32.57 -13.60 -10.95
CA ALA A 15 -33.87 -13.14 -10.49
C ALA A 15 -34.71 -14.01 -9.51
N ALA A 16 -34.82 -13.49 -8.27
CA ALA A 16 -36.07 -13.51 -7.51
C ALA A 16 -36.20 -12.25 -6.69
N ALA A 17 -37.19 -11.44 -7.00
CA ALA A 17 -37.56 -10.25 -6.25
C ALA A 17 -38.08 -10.63 -4.85
N GLY A 18 -37.53 -10.03 -3.80
CA GLY A 18 -37.99 -10.11 -2.44
C GLY A 18 -37.71 -8.82 -1.72
N LEU A 19 -38.75 -8.00 -1.50
CA LEU A 19 -38.75 -6.84 -0.62
C LEU A 19 -38.30 -7.26 0.79
N LEU A 20 -37.17 -6.80 1.25
CA LEU A 20 -36.81 -6.85 2.67
C LEU A 20 -36.34 -5.47 3.12
N ALA A 21 -36.99 -5.03 4.18
CA ALA A 21 -36.82 -3.77 4.87
C ALA A 21 -35.36 -3.44 5.18
N ALA A 22 -34.99 -2.18 4.92
CA ALA A 22 -33.72 -1.60 5.33
C ALA A 22 -33.61 -1.59 6.86
N CYS A 23 -32.90 -2.58 7.41
CA CYS A 23 -32.29 -2.45 8.74
C CYS A 23 -30.86 -1.93 8.54
N SER A 24 -30.69 -0.63 8.62
CA SER A 24 -29.36 -0.01 8.79
C SER A 24 -28.77 -0.52 10.08
N LYS A 25 -27.72 -1.37 9.97
CA LYS A 25 -26.89 -1.74 11.11
C LYS A 25 -26.16 -0.48 11.59
N PRO A 26 -26.18 -0.18 12.89
CA PRO A 26 -25.39 0.93 13.42
C PRO A 26 -23.89 0.63 13.23
N LYS A 27 -23.16 1.60 12.69
CA LYS A 27 -21.70 1.61 12.64
C LYS A 27 -21.19 1.53 14.09
N PRO A 28 -20.28 0.61 14.44
CA PRO A 28 -19.73 0.56 15.79
C PRO A 28 -19.02 1.87 16.10
N ALA A 29 -19.34 2.46 17.25
CA ALA A 29 -18.64 3.62 17.77
C ALA A 29 -17.19 3.25 18.15
N PRO A 30 -16.21 4.18 18.04
CA PRO A 30 -14.85 3.94 18.48
C PRO A 30 -14.84 3.61 19.97
N GLY A 31 -14.26 2.46 20.31
CA GLY A 31 -14.13 2.01 21.69
C GLY A 31 -13.22 2.94 22.50
N THR A 32 -13.71 3.44 23.60
CA THR A 32 -12.95 4.17 24.63
C THR A 32 -11.91 3.26 25.29
N ALA A 33 -10.73 3.81 25.55
CA ALA A 33 -9.66 3.18 26.31
C ALA A 33 -10.10 2.83 27.75
N GLY A 34 -10.56 1.62 27.90
CA GLY A 34 -10.86 0.99 29.19
C GLY A 34 -10.66 -0.50 29.00
N GLY A 35 -9.85 -1.15 29.84
CA GLY A 35 -9.25 -2.50 29.75
C GLY A 35 -10.16 -3.68 29.38
N GLY A 36 -10.80 -3.63 28.23
CA GLY A 36 -11.63 -4.66 27.65
C GLY A 36 -11.05 -5.22 26.35
N ALA A 37 -11.45 -6.42 25.96
CA ALA A 37 -11.06 -7.05 24.72
C ALA A 37 -11.38 -6.16 23.50
N VAL A 38 -10.50 -6.14 22.50
CA VAL A 38 -10.71 -5.49 21.21
C VAL A 38 -11.25 -6.50 20.22
N THR A 39 -12.26 -6.12 19.46
CA THR A 39 -12.84 -6.93 18.38
C THR A 39 -12.61 -6.25 17.04
N ILE A 40 -11.96 -6.94 16.11
CA ILE A 40 -11.71 -6.46 14.76
C ILE A 40 -12.54 -7.28 13.78
N THR A 41 -13.33 -6.58 12.96
CA THR A 41 -14.11 -7.20 11.88
C THR A 41 -13.28 -7.17 10.60
N HIS A 42 -13.22 -8.28 9.90
CA HIS A 42 -12.48 -8.48 8.66
C HIS A 42 -13.23 -9.45 7.73
N LEU A 43 -12.71 -9.72 6.55
CA LEU A 43 -13.36 -10.53 5.52
C LEU A 43 -13.86 -11.90 6.03
N PHE A 44 -13.10 -12.56 6.90
CA PHE A 44 -13.41 -13.91 7.39
C PHE A 44 -14.20 -13.93 8.72
N GLY A 45 -14.69 -12.77 9.18
CA GLY A 45 -15.48 -12.67 10.41
C GLY A 45 -14.93 -11.67 11.41
N GLN A 46 -14.68 -12.13 12.65
CA GLN A 46 -14.21 -11.26 13.73
C GLN A 46 -13.06 -11.93 14.50
N THR A 47 -12.06 -11.14 14.82
CA THR A 47 -10.98 -11.54 15.72
C THR A 47 -11.09 -10.77 17.03
N VAL A 48 -11.12 -11.50 18.15
CA VAL A 48 -11.16 -10.95 19.49
C VAL A 48 -9.77 -11.06 20.11
N ILE A 49 -9.19 -9.91 20.50
CA ILE A 49 -7.89 -9.81 21.17
C ILE A 49 -8.16 -9.37 22.61
N LYS A 50 -7.81 -10.20 23.58
CA LYS A 50 -8.22 -10.03 24.98
C LYS A 50 -7.34 -9.05 25.75
N GLU A 51 -6.07 -8.95 25.38
CA GLU A 51 -5.05 -8.12 26.04
C GLU A 51 -3.99 -7.65 25.05
N PRO A 52 -3.22 -6.60 25.36
CA PRO A 52 -2.15 -6.13 24.48
C PRO A 52 -1.15 -7.26 24.16
N PRO A 53 -0.90 -7.53 22.86
CA PRO A 53 -0.03 -8.63 22.44
C PRO A 53 1.44 -8.31 22.74
N LYS A 54 2.24 -9.35 22.94
CA LYS A 54 3.69 -9.27 23.22
C LYS A 54 4.54 -9.96 22.16
N ARG A 55 3.95 -10.88 21.42
CA ARG A 55 4.63 -11.70 20.41
C ARG A 55 3.89 -11.64 19.09
N VAL A 56 4.07 -10.52 18.39
CA VAL A 56 3.35 -10.22 17.15
C VAL A 56 4.14 -10.74 15.95
N VAL A 57 3.47 -11.45 15.04
CA VAL A 57 3.98 -11.79 13.72
C VAL A 57 3.34 -10.85 12.69
N SER A 58 4.15 -10.20 11.86
CA SER A 58 3.74 -9.49 10.64
C SER A 58 3.84 -10.46 9.47
N ALA A 59 2.73 -11.07 9.10
CA ALA A 59 2.68 -12.11 8.07
C ALA A 59 2.47 -11.54 6.66
N GLY A 60 2.09 -10.28 6.53
CA GLY A 60 1.94 -9.56 5.25
C GLY A 60 3.12 -8.63 4.96
N TYR A 61 3.04 -7.90 3.84
CA TYR A 61 4.18 -7.21 3.26
C TYR A 61 4.58 -5.88 3.90
N THR A 62 3.66 -5.08 4.43
CA THR A 62 3.92 -3.69 4.85
C THR A 62 3.60 -3.40 6.31
N GLU A 63 2.99 -4.35 6.99
CA GLU A 63 2.41 -4.22 8.33
C GLU A 63 3.43 -3.92 9.42
N GLN A 64 4.70 -4.36 9.22
CA GLN A 64 5.79 -4.10 10.16
C GLN A 64 6.03 -2.61 10.39
N ASP A 65 5.80 -1.76 9.39
CA ASP A 65 5.94 -0.31 9.54
C ASP A 65 4.95 0.25 10.55
N ASP A 66 3.69 -0.18 10.48
CA ASP A 66 2.62 0.27 11.38
C ASP A 66 2.85 -0.24 12.81
N LEU A 67 3.29 -1.49 12.96
CA LEU A 67 3.67 -2.06 14.25
C LEU A 67 4.84 -1.30 14.87
N LEU A 68 5.92 -1.09 14.10
CA LEU A 68 7.11 -0.38 14.55
C LEU A 68 6.82 1.09 14.89
N ALA A 69 5.90 1.74 14.16
CA ALA A 69 5.46 3.10 14.46
C ALA A 69 4.86 3.23 15.87
N LEU A 70 4.18 2.18 16.32
CA LEU A 70 3.58 2.07 17.65
C LEU A 70 4.53 1.53 18.72
N GLY A 71 5.79 1.25 18.37
CA GLY A 71 6.78 0.66 19.28
C GLY A 71 6.58 -0.83 19.54
N VAL A 72 5.74 -1.50 18.73
CA VAL A 72 5.56 -2.94 18.77
C VAL A 72 6.56 -3.57 17.80
N VAL A 73 7.59 -4.22 18.35
CA VAL A 73 8.62 -4.89 17.55
C VAL A 73 8.16 -6.30 17.23
N PRO A 74 7.91 -6.63 15.94
CA PRO A 74 7.45 -7.96 15.55
C PRO A 74 8.55 -9.00 15.76
N ILE A 75 8.16 -10.23 16.12
CA ILE A 75 9.07 -11.39 16.23
C ILE A 75 9.38 -12.03 14.88
N ALA A 76 8.55 -11.76 13.88
CA ALA A 76 8.79 -12.14 12.49
C ALA A 76 8.15 -11.09 11.56
N VAL A 77 8.76 -10.88 10.40
CA VAL A 77 8.31 -9.98 9.34
C VAL A 77 8.37 -10.68 8.01
N THR A 78 7.52 -10.30 7.07
CA THR A 78 7.52 -10.86 5.72
C THR A 78 8.31 -9.95 4.77
N ASN A 79 9.28 -10.53 4.06
CA ASN A 79 10.01 -9.82 3.02
C ASN A 79 9.12 -9.64 1.78
N TRP A 80 9.10 -8.44 1.24
CA TRP A 80 8.41 -8.14 -0.02
C TRP A 80 9.44 -7.88 -1.13
N PHE A 81 10.19 -6.77 -1.05
CA PHE A 81 11.22 -6.40 -2.01
C PHE A 81 12.24 -5.47 -1.35
N GLY A 82 13.32 -5.16 -2.08
CA GLY A 82 14.29 -4.14 -1.67
C GLY A 82 15.48 -4.69 -0.90
N ASP A 83 15.50 -5.98 -0.54
CA ASP A 83 16.63 -6.66 0.13
C ASP A 83 17.14 -5.91 1.38
N GLN A 84 16.19 -5.40 2.18
CA GLN A 84 16.52 -4.65 3.39
C GLN A 84 16.86 -5.60 4.54
N PRO A 85 17.78 -5.22 5.46
CA PRO A 85 18.05 -5.99 6.66
C PRO A 85 16.78 -6.26 7.45
N PHE A 86 16.51 -7.55 7.74
CA PHE A 86 15.30 -8.01 8.41
C PHE A 86 14.00 -7.58 7.73
N ALA A 87 14.01 -7.37 6.40
CA ALA A 87 12.88 -6.86 5.61
C ALA A 87 12.30 -5.53 6.14
N VAL A 88 13.11 -4.72 6.82
CA VAL A 88 12.74 -3.42 7.40
C VAL A 88 13.52 -2.33 6.68
N TRP A 89 12.81 -1.38 6.08
CA TRP A 89 13.41 -0.30 5.31
C TRP A 89 14.12 0.77 6.18
N PRO A 90 15.01 1.59 5.63
CA PRO A 90 15.81 2.56 6.39
C PRO A 90 15.00 3.49 7.29
N TRP A 91 13.79 3.91 6.86
CA TRP A 91 12.93 4.78 7.67
C TRP A 91 12.38 4.12 8.93
N ALA A 92 12.28 2.79 8.96
CA ALA A 92 11.75 2.02 10.08
C ALA A 92 12.87 1.35 10.92
N GLN A 93 14.09 1.20 10.39
CA GLN A 93 15.24 0.62 11.11
C GLN A 93 15.49 1.23 12.50
N PRO A 94 15.42 2.54 12.71
CA PRO A 94 15.60 3.11 14.05
C PRO A 94 14.56 2.62 15.07
N LYS A 95 13.35 2.23 14.61
CA LYS A 95 12.30 1.69 15.46
C LYS A 95 12.50 0.20 15.76
N LEU A 96 13.16 -0.52 14.86
CA LEU A 96 13.55 -1.92 15.07
C LEU A 96 14.62 -2.05 16.17
N GLY A 97 15.53 -1.07 16.27
CA GLY A 97 16.62 -1.10 17.23
C GLY A 97 17.59 -2.26 16.96
N THR A 98 17.88 -3.05 17.99
CA THR A 98 18.76 -4.24 17.91
C THR A 98 18.02 -5.55 17.68
N ALA A 99 16.70 -5.49 17.48
CA ALA A 99 15.91 -6.69 17.26
C ALA A 99 16.22 -7.35 15.92
N GLN A 100 16.16 -8.68 15.89
CA GLN A 100 16.41 -9.47 14.71
C GLN A 100 15.20 -10.41 14.47
N PRO A 101 14.09 -9.89 13.93
CA PRO A 101 12.94 -10.71 13.63
C PRO A 101 13.27 -11.77 12.59
N VAL A 102 12.57 -12.89 12.67
CA VAL A 102 12.63 -13.92 11.63
C VAL A 102 12.06 -13.34 10.34
N VAL A 103 12.78 -13.51 9.23
CA VAL A 103 12.31 -13.06 7.91
C VAL A 103 11.53 -14.18 7.24
N LEU A 104 10.26 -13.93 7.00
CA LEU A 104 9.33 -14.79 6.26
C LEU A 104 9.27 -14.36 4.79
N ASN A 105 8.71 -15.21 3.93
CA ASN A 105 8.39 -14.91 2.53
C ASN A 105 7.05 -15.52 2.13
N LEU A 106 6.52 -15.11 0.99
CA LEU A 106 5.27 -15.62 0.40
C LEU A 106 5.49 -16.38 -0.91
N ASP A 107 6.73 -16.79 -1.23
CA ASP A 107 7.09 -17.43 -2.51
C ASP A 107 6.29 -18.70 -2.79
N ASN A 108 6.01 -19.46 -1.74
CA ASN A 108 5.21 -20.68 -1.79
C ASN A 108 3.96 -20.59 -0.87
N GLY A 109 3.46 -19.39 -0.66
CA GLY A 109 2.40 -19.10 0.30
C GLY A 109 2.92 -18.86 1.72
N ILE A 110 1.99 -18.62 2.64
CA ILE A 110 2.33 -18.29 4.03
C ILE A 110 2.98 -19.49 4.73
N GLN A 111 4.08 -19.24 5.43
CA GLN A 111 4.90 -20.24 6.12
C GLN A 111 4.28 -20.61 7.49
N ILE A 112 3.11 -21.27 7.46
CA ILE A 112 2.27 -21.56 8.65
C ILE A 112 3.03 -22.29 9.74
N ASP A 113 3.79 -23.34 9.41
CA ASP A 113 4.54 -24.14 10.38
C ASP A 113 5.65 -23.33 11.06
N GLN A 114 6.30 -22.43 10.31
CA GLN A 114 7.32 -21.53 10.85
C GLN A 114 6.68 -20.53 11.83
N ILE A 115 5.54 -19.96 11.46
CA ILE A 115 4.77 -19.04 12.32
C ILE A 115 4.33 -19.76 13.60
N ALA A 116 3.80 -20.98 13.49
CA ALA A 116 3.40 -21.79 14.65
C ALA A 116 4.57 -22.06 15.61
N GLY A 117 5.75 -22.37 15.05
CA GLY A 117 6.97 -22.59 15.82
C GLY A 117 7.42 -21.37 16.62
N LEU A 118 7.08 -20.16 16.18
CA LEU A 118 7.38 -18.90 16.88
C LEU A 118 6.45 -18.63 18.08
N LYS A 119 5.34 -19.35 18.22
CA LYS A 119 4.35 -19.20 19.29
C LYS A 119 3.90 -17.74 19.48
N PRO A 120 3.32 -17.11 18.44
CA PRO A 120 2.81 -15.74 18.53
C PRO A 120 1.57 -15.70 19.46
N ASP A 121 1.27 -14.50 19.96
CA ASP A 121 0.01 -14.18 20.62
C ASP A 121 -0.90 -13.27 19.77
N LEU A 122 -0.36 -12.75 18.63
CA LEU A 122 -1.09 -12.08 17.57
C LEU A 122 -0.42 -12.32 16.22
N ILE A 123 -1.22 -12.56 15.20
CA ILE A 123 -0.79 -12.58 13.80
C ILE A 123 -1.51 -11.44 13.07
N VAL A 124 -0.74 -10.52 12.50
CA VAL A 124 -1.24 -9.51 11.56
C VAL A 124 -1.00 -10.06 10.15
N ALA A 125 -2.06 -10.18 9.37
CA ALA A 125 -2.04 -10.80 8.04
C ALA A 125 -3.02 -10.09 7.08
N ILE A 126 -3.06 -8.76 7.16
CA ILE A 126 -3.97 -7.90 6.37
C ILE A 126 -3.52 -7.85 4.91
N ASN A 127 -2.20 -7.77 4.69
CA ASN A 127 -1.57 -7.68 3.37
C ASN A 127 -0.81 -8.97 3.03
N ALA A 128 -1.43 -10.11 3.28
CA ALA A 128 -0.79 -11.43 3.23
C ALA A 128 -1.38 -12.37 2.16
N GLY A 129 -2.41 -11.94 1.43
CA GLY A 129 -3.05 -12.77 0.41
C GLY A 129 -3.85 -13.92 0.98
N LEU A 130 -4.54 -13.73 2.11
CA LEU A 130 -5.29 -14.80 2.76
C LEU A 130 -6.49 -15.25 1.94
N ASP A 131 -6.64 -16.57 1.85
CA ASP A 131 -7.91 -17.24 1.62
C ASP A 131 -8.50 -17.79 2.93
N ALA A 132 -9.73 -18.30 2.87
CA ALA A 132 -10.43 -18.79 4.05
C ALA A 132 -9.72 -19.97 4.75
N ASP A 133 -9.11 -20.85 3.97
CA ASP A 133 -8.40 -22.04 4.49
C ASP A 133 -7.11 -21.63 5.22
N THR A 134 -6.35 -20.72 4.63
CA THR A 134 -5.14 -20.16 5.24
C THR A 134 -5.47 -19.37 6.50
N TYR A 135 -6.54 -18.55 6.46
CA TYR A 135 -7.03 -17.82 7.64
C TYR A 135 -7.38 -18.79 8.79
N GLN A 136 -8.12 -19.88 8.52
CA GLN A 136 -8.46 -20.88 9.54
C GLN A 136 -7.22 -21.49 10.19
N LYS A 137 -6.20 -21.83 9.38
CA LYS A 137 -4.94 -22.40 9.88
C LYS A 137 -4.20 -21.42 10.78
N LEU A 138 -4.09 -20.16 10.39
CA LEU A 138 -3.45 -19.12 11.21
C LEU A 138 -4.23 -18.85 12.50
N SER A 139 -5.56 -18.77 12.42
CA SER A 139 -6.44 -18.54 13.57
C SER A 139 -6.41 -19.67 14.59
N ALA A 140 -6.04 -20.89 14.18
CA ALA A 140 -5.80 -22.00 15.09
C ALA A 140 -4.49 -21.86 15.89
N ILE A 141 -3.56 -21.00 15.44
CA ILE A 141 -2.28 -20.73 16.12
C ILE A 141 -2.46 -19.57 17.12
N ALA A 142 -3.01 -18.45 16.67
CA ALA A 142 -3.20 -17.24 17.47
C ALA A 142 -4.33 -16.37 16.89
N PRO A 143 -4.88 -15.38 17.63
CA PRO A 143 -5.74 -14.37 17.06
C PRO A 143 -5.10 -13.77 15.80
N THR A 144 -5.84 -13.79 14.68
CA THR A 144 -5.33 -13.37 13.36
C THR A 144 -6.18 -12.25 12.82
N VAL A 145 -5.58 -11.09 12.52
CA VAL A 145 -6.22 -9.97 11.84
C VAL A 145 -5.96 -10.09 10.35
N ALA A 146 -7.04 -10.20 9.57
CA ALA A 146 -7.01 -10.36 8.13
C ALA A 146 -7.46 -9.08 7.40
N GLN A 147 -7.38 -9.08 6.06
CA GLN A 147 -7.88 -8.00 5.20
C GLN A 147 -9.37 -7.70 5.45
N SER A 148 -9.76 -6.44 5.26
CA SER A 148 -11.10 -5.97 5.56
C SER A 148 -12.14 -6.39 4.51
N ASP A 149 -11.72 -6.61 3.25
CA ASP A 149 -12.57 -6.95 2.11
C ASP A 149 -11.94 -8.01 1.19
N GLY A 150 -12.45 -8.13 -0.05
CA GLY A 150 -12.02 -9.13 -1.02
C GLY A 150 -10.63 -8.92 -1.63
N ASP A 151 -10.01 -7.76 -1.43
CA ASP A 151 -8.64 -7.51 -1.88
C ASP A 151 -7.65 -8.19 -0.94
N ALA A 152 -7.08 -9.30 -1.39
CA ALA A 152 -6.17 -10.11 -0.59
C ALA A 152 -4.80 -9.44 -0.34
N PHE A 153 -4.49 -8.40 -1.13
CA PHE A 153 -3.28 -7.61 -1.01
C PHE A 153 -3.57 -6.13 -1.18
N PHE A 154 -2.95 -5.30 -0.34
CA PHE A 154 -2.90 -3.86 -0.46
C PHE A 154 -4.26 -3.16 -0.36
N GLU A 155 -4.95 -3.37 0.74
CA GLU A 155 -6.07 -2.51 1.12
C GLU A 155 -5.59 -1.06 1.41
N PRO A 156 -6.51 -0.08 1.51
CA PRO A 156 -6.12 1.30 1.84
C PRO A 156 -5.26 1.36 3.10
N TRP A 157 -4.10 1.98 3.00
CA TRP A 157 -3.10 2.00 4.07
C TRP A 157 -3.63 2.52 5.42
N LYS A 158 -4.60 3.45 5.40
CA LYS A 158 -5.23 3.97 6.62
C LYS A 158 -6.11 2.93 7.30
N ASP A 159 -6.74 2.06 6.52
CA ASP A 159 -7.58 0.99 7.04
C ASP A 159 -6.70 -0.08 7.67
N GLN A 160 -5.61 -0.48 6.99
CA GLN A 160 -4.58 -1.36 7.54
C GLN A 160 -4.00 -0.80 8.85
N ALA A 161 -3.51 0.44 8.82
CA ALA A 161 -2.93 1.09 10.00
C ALA A 161 -3.94 1.18 11.16
N THR A 162 -5.19 1.52 10.86
CA THR A 162 -6.26 1.61 11.87
C THR A 162 -6.52 0.24 12.52
N ALA A 163 -6.64 -0.82 11.72
CA ALA A 163 -6.85 -2.18 12.22
C ALA A 163 -5.66 -2.63 13.10
N ILE A 164 -4.43 -2.34 12.69
CA ILE A 164 -3.22 -2.64 13.47
C ILE A 164 -3.21 -1.85 14.79
N GLY A 165 -3.51 -0.54 14.74
CA GLY A 165 -3.60 0.28 15.95
C GLY A 165 -4.62 -0.26 16.96
N GLN A 166 -5.77 -0.73 16.49
CA GLN A 166 -6.77 -1.40 17.32
C GLN A 166 -6.24 -2.73 17.87
N ALA A 167 -5.62 -3.56 17.02
CA ALA A 167 -5.13 -4.89 17.39
C ALA A 167 -4.09 -4.86 18.52
N VAL A 168 -3.28 -3.80 18.56
CA VAL A 168 -2.24 -3.62 19.59
C VAL A 168 -2.65 -2.65 20.71
N PHE A 169 -3.95 -2.30 20.83
CA PHE A 169 -4.49 -1.43 21.88
C PHE A 169 -3.94 0.00 21.84
N GLN A 170 -3.57 0.50 20.67
CA GLN A 170 -3.00 1.84 20.47
C GLN A 170 -3.73 2.63 19.38
N ALA A 171 -5.05 2.49 19.28
CA ALA A 171 -5.90 3.09 18.26
C ALA A 171 -5.75 4.63 18.19
N ASP A 172 -5.75 5.31 19.34
CA ASP A 172 -5.62 6.78 19.39
C ASP A 172 -4.23 7.25 18.96
N GLN A 173 -3.18 6.50 19.29
CA GLN A 173 -1.83 6.80 18.84
C GLN A 173 -1.71 6.63 17.33
N MET A 174 -2.23 5.53 16.78
CA MET A 174 -2.23 5.31 15.33
C MET A 174 -3.03 6.39 14.60
N LYS A 175 -4.21 6.76 15.11
CA LYS A 175 -4.98 7.88 14.55
C LYS A 175 -4.16 9.17 14.51
N SER A 176 -3.43 9.47 15.56
CA SER A 176 -2.59 10.68 15.64
C SER A 176 -1.47 10.65 14.60
N LEU A 177 -0.89 9.46 14.31
CA LEU A 177 0.14 9.27 13.29
C LEU A 177 -0.45 9.44 11.88
N ILE A 178 -1.61 8.85 11.60
CA ILE A 178 -2.32 9.02 10.32
C ILE A 178 -2.65 10.51 10.09
N ASP A 179 -3.23 11.18 11.08
CA ASP A 179 -3.56 12.60 11.01
C ASP A 179 -2.30 13.47 10.79
N ALA A 180 -1.15 13.07 11.33
CA ALA A 180 0.12 13.78 11.12
C ALA A 180 0.62 13.66 9.67
N VAL A 181 0.50 12.48 9.06
CA VAL A 181 0.81 12.27 7.64
C VAL A 181 -0.09 13.12 6.76
N ASP A 182 -1.40 13.10 7.00
CA ASP A 182 -2.38 13.89 6.24
C ASP A 182 -2.08 15.40 6.31
N ARG A 183 -1.82 15.90 7.53
CA ARG A 183 -1.44 17.32 7.71
C ARG A 183 -0.17 17.66 6.93
N LYS A 184 0.83 16.78 6.96
CA LYS A 184 2.10 17.04 6.27
C LYS A 184 1.92 17.21 4.77
N PHE A 185 1.13 16.37 4.11
CA PHE A 185 0.83 16.52 2.68
C PHE A 185 -0.07 17.72 2.40
N ALA A 186 -1.08 17.98 3.21
CA ALA A 186 -1.94 19.17 3.07
C ALA A 186 -1.15 20.47 3.20
N ASP A 187 -0.21 20.57 4.14
CA ASP A 187 0.66 21.72 4.33
C ASP A 187 1.57 21.96 3.11
N ILE A 188 2.01 20.90 2.44
CA ILE A 188 2.77 21.00 1.18
C ILE A 188 1.88 21.60 0.10
N GLY A 189 0.65 21.12 -0.06
CA GLY A 189 -0.32 21.69 -1.00
C GLY A 189 -0.63 23.14 -0.76
N GLN A 190 -0.78 23.55 0.51
CA GLN A 190 -1.01 24.94 0.89
C GLN A 190 0.18 25.85 0.55
N ARG A 191 1.40 25.36 0.71
CA ARG A 191 2.63 26.12 0.39
C ARG A 191 2.93 26.19 -1.09
N ASN A 192 2.29 25.33 -1.92
CA ASN A 192 2.48 25.26 -3.36
C ASN A 192 1.14 25.40 -4.12
N PRO A 193 0.43 26.53 -3.97
CA PRO A 193 -0.89 26.72 -4.61
C PRO A 193 -0.85 26.64 -6.13
N GLN A 194 0.31 26.89 -6.76
CA GLN A 194 0.53 26.76 -8.21
C GLN A 194 0.43 25.31 -8.71
N TRP A 195 0.52 24.30 -7.82
CA TRP A 195 0.36 22.89 -8.18
C TRP A 195 -1.11 22.47 -8.29
N LYS A 196 -2.03 23.31 -7.81
CA LYS A 196 -3.46 22.98 -7.78
C LYS A 196 -3.99 22.66 -9.19
N GLY A 197 -4.46 21.43 -9.36
CA GLY A 197 -5.01 20.93 -10.62
C GLY A 197 -3.96 20.56 -11.68
N LYS A 198 -2.66 20.68 -11.39
CA LYS A 198 -1.60 20.18 -12.27
C LYS A 198 -1.70 18.65 -12.38
N LYS A 199 -1.54 18.15 -13.60
CA LYS A 199 -1.71 16.74 -13.91
C LYS A 199 -0.43 15.98 -13.66
N ALA A 200 -0.51 14.93 -12.86
CA ALA A 200 0.58 14.00 -12.60
C ALA A 200 0.26 12.61 -13.15
N LEU A 201 1.31 11.85 -13.48
CA LEU A 201 1.25 10.40 -13.67
C LEU A 201 2.26 9.75 -12.74
N LEU A 202 1.79 8.83 -11.92
CA LEU A 202 2.62 7.94 -11.12
C LEU A 202 2.79 6.63 -11.88
N MET A 203 4.01 6.35 -12.33
CA MET A 203 4.33 5.21 -13.22
C MET A 203 5.23 4.22 -12.49
N GLN A 204 5.07 2.94 -12.81
CA GLN A 204 6.03 1.91 -12.40
C GLN A 204 7.40 2.17 -13.05
N GLY A 205 8.48 1.95 -12.31
CA GLY A 205 9.83 2.11 -12.82
C GLY A 205 10.21 1.08 -13.87
N GLN A 206 9.65 -0.12 -13.76
CA GLN A 206 9.87 -1.20 -14.71
C GLN A 206 8.79 -1.25 -15.79
N LEU A 207 9.20 -1.55 -17.01
CA LEU A 207 8.28 -1.80 -18.12
C LEU A 207 7.60 -3.16 -17.95
N TRP A 208 6.29 -3.18 -18.03
CA TRP A 208 5.50 -4.41 -18.03
C TRP A 208 5.30 -4.90 -19.48
N GLN A 209 5.89 -6.06 -19.84
CA GLN A 209 5.83 -6.59 -21.20
C GLN A 209 6.22 -5.55 -22.28
N GLY A 210 7.18 -4.68 -21.94
CA GLY A 210 7.67 -3.62 -22.81
C GLY A 210 6.73 -2.41 -22.97
N THR A 211 5.79 -2.23 -22.05
CA THR A 211 4.93 -1.03 -22.00
C THR A 211 4.95 -0.37 -20.64
N VAL A 212 4.42 0.86 -20.57
CA VAL A 212 4.32 1.67 -19.36
C VAL A 212 3.06 1.29 -18.59
N VAL A 213 3.20 1.17 -17.27
CA VAL A 213 2.08 1.01 -16.33
C VAL A 213 2.01 2.25 -15.44
N ALA A 214 0.82 2.83 -15.32
CA ALA A 214 0.55 3.95 -14.43
C ALA A 214 -0.42 3.53 -13.32
N THR A 215 -0.32 4.19 -12.17
CA THR A 215 -1.24 4.00 -11.05
C THR A 215 -2.51 4.82 -11.28
N MET A 216 -3.67 4.19 -11.15
CA MET A 216 -4.96 4.85 -11.25
C MET A 216 -5.19 5.81 -10.06
N ALA A 217 -6.05 6.81 -10.29
CA ALA A 217 -6.51 7.67 -9.20
C ALA A 217 -7.22 6.85 -8.12
N GLY A 218 -6.83 7.04 -6.87
CA GLY A 218 -7.34 6.31 -5.72
C GLY A 218 -6.42 6.49 -4.51
N TRP A 219 -6.61 5.66 -3.49
CA TRP A 219 -5.86 5.79 -2.24
C TRP A 219 -4.32 5.73 -2.41
N ARG A 220 -3.82 4.99 -3.44
CA ARG A 220 -2.37 4.91 -3.74
C ARG A 220 -1.79 6.22 -4.27
N THR A 221 -2.62 7.14 -4.74
CA THR A 221 -2.20 8.43 -5.30
C THR A 221 -2.75 9.61 -4.50
N ASP A 222 -3.42 9.34 -3.38
CA ASP A 222 -4.09 10.36 -2.56
C ASP A 222 -3.11 11.39 -2.01
N PHE A 223 -1.88 10.98 -1.70
CA PHE A 223 -0.81 11.89 -1.28
C PHE A 223 -0.50 12.98 -2.34
N LEU A 224 -0.62 12.65 -3.64
CA LEU A 224 -0.48 13.63 -4.73
C LEU A 224 -1.66 14.60 -4.74
N ASN A 225 -2.89 14.10 -4.54
CA ASN A 225 -4.09 14.93 -4.46
C ASN A 225 -4.02 15.90 -3.27
N GLN A 226 -3.55 15.44 -2.12
CA GLN A 226 -3.37 16.27 -0.93
C GLN A 226 -2.35 17.41 -1.18
N MET A 227 -1.35 17.17 -2.02
CA MET A 227 -0.40 18.21 -2.48
C MET A 227 -0.96 19.13 -3.58
N GLY A 228 -2.20 18.90 -4.03
CA GLY A 228 -2.87 19.71 -5.06
C GLY A 228 -2.77 19.17 -6.48
N LEU A 229 -2.02 18.09 -6.70
CA LEU A 229 -1.90 17.46 -8.02
C LEU A 229 -3.12 16.57 -8.31
N VAL A 230 -3.40 16.32 -9.57
CA VAL A 230 -4.46 15.39 -10.00
C VAL A 230 -3.88 14.35 -10.95
N ILE A 231 -4.34 13.11 -10.85
CA ILE A 231 -3.94 12.07 -11.80
C ILE A 231 -4.57 12.36 -13.16
N ALA A 232 -3.77 12.33 -14.23
CA ALA A 232 -4.24 12.64 -15.57
C ALA A 232 -5.30 11.62 -16.04
N ASP A 233 -6.43 12.14 -16.51
CA ASP A 233 -7.57 11.32 -16.96
C ASP A 233 -7.27 10.47 -18.21
N SER A 234 -6.19 10.79 -18.93
CA SER A 234 -5.75 10.06 -20.12
C SER A 234 -5.48 8.58 -19.90
N ILE A 235 -5.23 8.15 -18.66
CA ILE A 235 -5.03 6.74 -18.34
C ILE A 235 -6.32 5.97 -18.10
N LYS A 236 -7.46 6.64 -17.88
CA LYS A 236 -8.74 6.00 -17.56
C LYS A 236 -9.17 4.92 -18.56
N PRO A 237 -9.04 5.14 -19.91
CA PRO A 237 -9.44 4.12 -20.88
C PRO A 237 -8.63 2.81 -20.77
N PHE A 238 -7.45 2.84 -20.15
CA PHE A 238 -6.53 1.71 -20.02
C PHE A 238 -6.52 1.13 -18.60
N GLY A 239 -7.37 1.68 -17.73
CA GLY A 239 -7.42 1.31 -16.33
C GLY A 239 -8.18 0.02 -16.07
N SER A 240 -7.63 -0.79 -15.16
CA SER A 240 -8.29 -1.93 -14.52
C SER A 240 -7.82 -1.95 -13.07
N ASP A 241 -8.77 -1.95 -12.15
CA ASP A 241 -8.51 -1.89 -10.71
C ASP A 241 -7.65 -0.67 -10.33
N HIS A 242 -6.44 -0.89 -9.82
CA HIS A 242 -5.55 0.17 -9.34
C HIS A 242 -4.49 0.62 -10.36
N ARG A 243 -4.46 0.04 -11.57
CA ARG A 243 -3.41 0.32 -12.56
C ARG A 243 -3.97 0.46 -13.97
N ALA A 244 -3.27 1.24 -14.79
CA ALA A 244 -3.49 1.38 -16.22
C ALA A 244 -2.30 0.80 -16.98
N VAL A 245 -2.51 -0.22 -17.83
CA VAL A 245 -1.51 -0.75 -18.73
C VAL A 245 -1.64 -0.02 -20.06
N ILE A 246 -0.75 0.92 -20.34
CA ILE A 246 -0.88 1.84 -21.47
C ILE A 246 -0.39 1.15 -22.74
N PRO A 247 -1.24 0.98 -23.80
CA PRO A 247 -0.79 0.41 -25.06
C PRO A 247 0.36 1.22 -25.67
N ARG A 248 1.31 0.56 -26.32
CA ARG A 248 2.56 1.17 -26.81
C ARG A 248 2.35 2.36 -27.74
N ASP A 249 1.32 2.31 -28.56
CA ASP A 249 0.92 3.37 -29.51
C ASP A 249 0.26 4.57 -28.81
N HIS A 250 -0.22 4.41 -27.57
CA HIS A 250 -0.83 5.48 -26.77
C HIS A 250 0.13 6.14 -25.77
N ILE A 251 1.30 5.54 -25.49
CA ILE A 251 2.23 6.03 -24.45
C ILE A 251 2.54 7.50 -24.66
N LYS A 252 2.95 7.91 -25.87
CA LYS A 252 3.29 9.32 -26.14
C LYS A 252 2.15 10.26 -25.82
N ALA A 253 0.94 9.98 -26.29
CA ALA A 253 -0.22 10.85 -26.08
C ALA A 253 -0.62 10.93 -24.61
N VAL A 254 -0.53 9.82 -23.89
CA VAL A 254 -0.82 9.74 -22.45
C VAL A 254 0.20 10.57 -21.66
N LEU A 255 1.50 10.39 -21.90
CA LEU A 255 2.54 11.14 -21.20
C LEU A 255 2.50 12.63 -21.49
N ASP A 256 2.20 13.00 -22.73
CA ASP A 256 2.09 14.42 -23.15
C ASP A 256 0.92 15.17 -22.47
N SER A 257 -0.05 14.45 -21.92
CA SER A 257 -1.20 15.02 -21.22
C SER A 257 -0.90 15.45 -19.78
N ALA A 258 0.21 15.02 -19.21
CA ALA A 258 0.59 15.31 -17.83
C ALA A 258 1.61 16.46 -17.75
N ASP A 259 1.54 17.22 -16.65
CA ASP A 259 2.49 18.29 -16.33
C ASP A 259 3.76 17.73 -15.69
N VAL A 260 3.65 16.63 -14.92
CA VAL A 260 4.77 15.95 -14.27
C VAL A 260 4.61 14.43 -14.32
N LEU A 261 5.71 13.74 -14.58
CA LEU A 261 5.78 12.27 -14.62
C LEU A 261 6.67 11.79 -13.47
N ILE A 262 6.14 10.87 -12.65
CA ILE A 262 6.86 10.28 -11.52
C ILE A 262 7.03 8.80 -11.82
N GLY A 263 8.26 8.38 -12.15
CA GLY A 263 8.63 6.97 -12.34
C GLY A 263 9.22 6.41 -11.07
N THR A 264 8.59 5.38 -10.48
CA THR A 264 9.08 4.71 -9.27
C THR A 264 10.21 3.75 -9.60
N THR A 265 11.33 4.29 -10.14
CA THR A 265 12.53 3.53 -10.46
C THR A 265 13.32 3.21 -9.20
N GLU A 266 13.98 2.06 -9.20
CA GLU A 266 14.85 1.61 -8.10
C GLU A 266 16.33 1.71 -8.46
N SER A 267 16.65 1.85 -9.77
CA SER A 267 18.02 1.93 -10.24
C SER A 267 18.18 2.83 -11.49
N PRO A 268 19.41 3.28 -11.79
CA PRO A 268 19.72 3.99 -13.02
C PRO A 268 19.40 3.16 -14.28
N GLU A 269 19.51 1.84 -14.22
CA GLU A 269 19.24 0.93 -15.34
C GLU A 269 17.73 0.92 -15.66
N GLU A 270 16.87 0.89 -14.66
CA GLU A 270 15.42 1.02 -14.83
C GLU A 270 15.04 2.38 -15.43
N GLN A 271 15.64 3.46 -14.93
CA GLN A 271 15.45 4.80 -15.48
C GLN A 271 15.84 4.85 -16.97
N GLN A 272 16.99 4.29 -17.33
CA GLN A 272 17.44 4.25 -18.73
C GLN A 272 16.50 3.41 -19.60
N ALA A 273 16.08 2.23 -19.10
CA ALA A 273 15.15 1.36 -19.82
C ALA A 273 13.79 2.05 -20.06
N LEU A 274 13.27 2.77 -19.05
CA LEU A 274 12.03 3.51 -19.17
C LEU A 274 12.16 4.65 -20.20
N LEU A 275 13.24 5.44 -20.14
CA LEU A 275 13.51 6.52 -21.10
C LEU A 275 13.74 6.01 -22.51
N ALA A 276 14.32 4.83 -22.70
CA ALA A 276 14.57 4.22 -24.02
C ALA A 276 13.30 3.64 -24.67
N ALA A 277 12.22 3.43 -23.90
CA ALA A 277 10.96 2.95 -24.46
C ALA A 277 10.41 3.93 -25.50
N ARG A 278 10.10 3.43 -26.72
CA ARG A 278 9.81 4.24 -27.91
C ARG A 278 8.80 5.37 -27.67
N GLY A 279 7.69 5.08 -26.98
CA GLY A 279 6.66 6.05 -26.68
C GLY A 279 7.09 7.10 -25.65
N VAL A 280 7.93 6.71 -24.69
CA VAL A 280 8.51 7.60 -23.67
C VAL A 280 9.54 8.52 -24.32
N ALA A 281 10.50 7.96 -25.07
CA ALA A 281 11.53 8.72 -25.77
C ALA A 281 10.94 9.75 -26.74
N ALA A 282 9.82 9.44 -27.39
CA ALA A 282 9.16 10.32 -28.36
C ALA A 282 8.20 11.33 -27.69
N SER A 283 8.00 11.28 -26.37
CA SER A 283 7.08 12.17 -25.68
C SER A 283 7.66 13.60 -25.53
N ARG A 284 6.77 14.59 -25.55
CA ARG A 284 7.12 15.98 -25.22
C ARG A 284 7.58 16.09 -23.77
N ALA A 285 7.01 15.27 -22.90
CA ALA A 285 7.40 15.21 -21.49
C ALA A 285 8.88 14.87 -21.31
N THR A 286 9.42 13.96 -22.14
CA THR A 286 10.86 13.64 -22.13
C THR A 286 11.69 14.80 -22.72
N ALA A 287 11.27 15.39 -23.83
CA ALA A 287 11.97 16.53 -24.43
C ALA A 287 12.04 17.76 -23.51
N GLU A 288 11.03 17.96 -22.66
CA GLU A 288 10.91 19.06 -21.71
C GLU A 288 11.43 18.73 -20.30
N ASN A 289 12.04 17.55 -20.11
CA ASN A 289 12.53 17.06 -18.80
C ASN A 289 11.48 17.10 -17.67
N ARG A 290 10.23 16.71 -17.97
CA ARG A 290 9.14 16.68 -16.99
C ARG A 290 9.06 15.37 -16.20
N HIS A 291 10.19 14.68 -16.06
CA HIS A 291 10.33 13.42 -15.34
C HIS A 291 10.94 13.61 -13.97
N ILE A 292 10.39 12.90 -13.01
CA ILE A 292 11.01 12.58 -11.72
C ILE A 292 11.25 11.08 -11.71
N PHE A 293 12.49 10.68 -11.49
CA PHE A 293 12.86 9.30 -11.24
C PHE A 293 13.22 9.15 -9.78
N THR A 294 12.58 8.20 -9.10
CA THR A 294 12.87 7.96 -7.69
C THR A 294 14.17 7.20 -7.50
N THR A 295 14.75 7.36 -6.32
CA THR A 295 15.71 6.39 -5.79
C THR A 295 14.98 5.14 -5.31
N LYS A 296 15.72 4.06 -5.03
CA LYS A 296 15.17 2.81 -4.46
C LYS A 296 14.39 3.09 -3.17
N ASP A 297 14.93 3.90 -2.27
CA ASP A 297 14.27 4.24 -1.01
C ASP A 297 12.99 5.04 -1.22
N GLN A 298 12.97 5.97 -2.16
CA GLN A 298 11.76 6.73 -2.50
C GLN A 298 10.69 5.84 -3.14
N ALA A 299 11.08 4.94 -4.06
CA ALA A 299 10.18 3.96 -4.65
C ALA A 299 9.57 3.05 -3.57
N GLY A 300 10.41 2.54 -2.68
CA GLY A 300 9.99 1.75 -1.53
C GLY A 300 9.02 2.50 -0.62
N ALA A 301 9.33 3.77 -0.30
CA ALA A 301 8.47 4.58 0.57
C ALA A 301 7.08 4.84 -0.04
N ILE A 302 7.00 5.05 -1.36
CA ILE A 302 5.73 5.16 -2.08
C ILE A 302 4.98 3.83 -2.08
N ALA A 303 5.68 2.71 -2.31
CA ALA A 303 5.06 1.38 -2.38
C ALA A 303 4.53 0.90 -1.01
N PHE A 304 5.27 1.17 0.06
CA PHE A 304 4.86 0.78 1.43
C PHE A 304 3.64 1.55 1.91
N SER A 305 3.52 2.83 1.58
CA SER A 305 2.34 3.64 1.92
C SER A 305 1.97 3.50 3.40
N SER A 306 2.88 3.84 4.33
CA SER A 306 2.70 3.67 5.77
C SER A 306 2.87 4.98 6.53
N VAL A 307 2.53 4.98 7.82
CA VAL A 307 2.77 6.13 8.72
C VAL A 307 4.26 6.44 8.89
N LEU A 308 5.18 5.50 8.60
CA LEU A 308 6.63 5.73 8.64
C LEU A 308 7.21 6.08 7.26
N SER A 309 6.70 5.51 6.18
CA SER A 309 7.22 5.71 4.83
C SER A 309 6.76 7.03 4.20
N TYR A 310 5.50 7.41 4.37
CA TYR A 310 4.96 8.64 3.79
C TYR A 310 5.64 9.95 4.25
N PRO A 311 6.14 10.07 5.49
CA PRO A 311 6.99 11.21 5.84
C PRO A 311 8.22 11.36 4.94
N VAL A 312 8.84 10.25 4.52
CA VAL A 312 9.98 10.28 3.57
C VAL A 312 9.54 10.80 2.21
N VAL A 313 8.39 10.35 1.71
CA VAL A 313 7.79 10.86 0.46
C VAL A 313 7.52 12.37 0.57
N ALA A 314 6.90 12.79 1.66
CA ALA A 314 6.56 14.19 1.90
C ALA A 314 7.78 15.12 2.04
N ASP A 315 8.91 14.60 2.48
CA ASP A 315 10.15 15.40 2.59
C ASP A 315 10.94 15.42 1.27
N GLN A 316 10.94 14.33 0.50
CA GLN A 316 11.87 14.18 -0.61
C GLN A 316 11.24 14.42 -1.99
N LEU A 317 9.95 14.13 -2.18
CA LEU A 317 9.31 14.29 -3.48
C LEU A 317 8.98 15.75 -3.85
N PRO A 318 8.47 16.61 -2.93
CA PRO A 318 8.08 17.98 -3.27
C PRO A 318 9.21 18.83 -3.86
N PRO A 319 10.47 18.78 -3.38
CA PRO A 319 11.56 19.51 -4.01
C PRO A 319 11.83 19.11 -5.48
N LEU A 320 11.53 17.85 -5.83
CA LEU A 320 11.66 17.35 -7.20
C LEU A 320 10.51 17.87 -8.08
N ILE A 321 9.29 17.87 -7.55
CA ILE A 321 8.11 18.44 -8.22
C ILE A 321 8.30 19.93 -8.49
N ALA A 322 8.83 20.67 -7.51
CA ALA A 322 9.07 22.12 -7.63
C ALA A 322 10.08 22.46 -8.73
N LYS A 323 11.03 21.59 -9.05
CA LYS A 323 11.97 21.80 -10.17
C LYS A 323 11.27 21.80 -11.53
N ILE A 324 10.09 21.20 -11.63
CA ILE A 324 9.32 21.04 -12.86
C ILE A 324 8.17 22.05 -12.92
N LEU A 325 7.47 22.22 -11.81
CA LEU A 325 6.23 23.00 -11.75
C LEU A 325 6.40 24.41 -11.16
N GLY A 326 7.55 24.70 -10.58
CA GLY A 326 7.84 25.94 -9.87
C GLY A 326 7.39 25.93 -8.42
#